data_f7bfb1adb4fbdee39c8d8ce2cd682117
#
_entry.id   f7bfb1adb4fbdee39c8d8ce2cd682117
#
_cell.length_a   1.000
_cell.length_b   1.000
_cell.length_c   1.000
_cell.angle_alpha   90.00
_cell.angle_beta   90.00
_cell.angle_gamma   90.00
#
_symmetry.space_group_name_H-M   'P 1'
#
loop_
_entity.id
_entity.type
_entity.pdbx_description
1 polymer ?
#
loop_
_entity_poly.entity_id
_entity_poly.type
_entity_poly.pdbx_seq_one_letter_code
_entity_poly.pdbx_strand_id
1 'polypeptide(L)'
;FVLFAIAAIMILDNLGVDVTGLIAGLGVGGIAIGLAAQGIFSDLFAALSIIFDKPFRRGETISYDTTVGTIEKIGLKSTRLRAITGEEIIISNTNLLDKEIVNMTRLARRRTRFGIGVIYQTKPDEARRIPGLLKKIIEDNDAVFIRSGFVGFGDSSINFELDFDIMSSEYDVVFEGRHRIGL
;
A
#
# COMPACT_ATOMS: atom_id res chain seq x y z
N PHE A 1 -2.09 -40.72 12.29
CA PHE A 1 -0.69 -41.02 12.68
C PHE A 1 -0.41 -40.58 14.11
N VAL A 2 -0.64 -39.31 14.48
CA VAL A 2 -0.32 -38.76 15.82
C VAL A 2 -1.05 -39.51 16.92
N LEU A 3 -2.34 -39.79 16.77
CA LEU A 3 -3.12 -40.57 17.74
C LEU A 3 -2.61 -42.00 17.93
N PHE A 4 -2.15 -42.63 16.85
CA PHE A 4 -1.54 -43.97 16.92
C PHE A 4 -0.18 -43.94 17.64
N ALA A 5 0.63 -42.87 17.41
CA ALA A 5 1.89 -42.73 18.09
C ALA A 5 1.69 -42.54 19.61
N ILE A 6 0.72 -41.68 19.99
CA ILE A 6 0.33 -41.48 21.40
C ILE A 6 -0.15 -42.76 22.02
N ALA A 7 -1.05 -43.50 21.36
CA ALA A 7 -1.56 -44.76 21.87
C ALA A 7 -0.46 -45.81 22.05
N ALA A 8 0.46 -45.91 21.09
CA ALA A 8 1.61 -46.84 21.18
C ALA A 8 2.53 -46.46 22.35
N ILE A 9 2.80 -45.20 22.58
CA ILE A 9 3.61 -44.75 23.72
C ILE A 9 2.92 -45.11 25.05
N MET A 10 1.61 -44.87 25.17
CA MET A 10 0.83 -45.22 26.38
C MET A 10 0.82 -46.72 26.65
N ILE A 11 0.74 -47.58 25.59
CA ILE A 11 0.81 -49.00 25.74
C ILE A 11 2.20 -49.46 26.23
N LEU A 12 3.27 -48.89 25.63
CA LEU A 12 4.64 -49.22 26.03
C LEU A 12 4.94 -48.82 27.47
N ASP A 13 4.51 -47.62 27.87
CA ASP A 13 4.63 -47.14 29.27
C ASP A 13 3.91 -48.06 30.27
N ASN A 14 2.70 -48.53 29.92
CA ASN A 14 1.92 -49.44 30.77
C ASN A 14 2.53 -50.86 30.83
N LEU A 15 3.37 -51.23 29.84
CA LEU A 15 4.13 -52.46 29.84
C LEU A 15 5.48 -52.34 30.59
N GLY A 16 5.77 -51.21 31.23
CA GLY A 16 6.96 -50.96 31.99
C GLY A 16 8.22 -50.62 31.16
N VAL A 17 8.04 -50.25 29.88
CA VAL A 17 9.13 -49.81 29.01
C VAL A 17 9.36 -48.31 29.26
N ASP A 18 10.62 -47.89 29.48
CA ASP A 18 10.96 -46.48 29.61
C ASP A 18 10.77 -45.75 28.27
N VAL A 19 9.73 -44.95 28.17
CA VAL A 19 9.35 -44.18 26.99
C VAL A 19 9.93 -42.75 26.97
N THR A 20 10.69 -42.37 28.00
CA THR A 20 11.22 -40.99 28.15
C THR A 20 12.03 -40.56 26.95
N GLY A 21 12.91 -41.44 26.43
CA GLY A 21 13.70 -41.17 25.22
C GLY A 21 12.86 -41.03 23.96
N LEU A 22 11.75 -41.78 23.84
CA LEU A 22 10.82 -41.68 22.71
C LEU A 22 10.07 -40.37 22.73
N ILE A 23 9.56 -39.96 23.90
CA ILE A 23 8.83 -38.67 24.06
C ILE A 23 9.78 -37.50 23.79
N ALA A 24 11.02 -37.55 24.32
CA ALA A 24 12.03 -36.51 24.07
C ALA A 24 12.36 -36.41 22.56
N GLY A 25 12.57 -37.55 21.90
CA GLY A 25 12.86 -37.59 20.47
C GLY A 25 11.72 -37.06 19.61
N LEU A 26 10.48 -37.45 19.92
CA LEU A 26 9.28 -36.92 19.25
C LEU A 26 9.10 -35.43 19.47
N GLY A 27 9.41 -34.92 20.67
CA GLY A 27 9.38 -33.50 21.00
C GLY A 27 10.36 -32.70 20.14
N VAL A 28 11.61 -33.11 20.09
CA VAL A 28 12.65 -32.49 19.25
C VAL A 28 12.28 -32.57 17.75
N GLY A 29 11.82 -33.76 17.30
CA GLY A 29 11.35 -33.95 15.92
C GLY A 29 10.15 -33.05 15.57
N GLY A 30 9.21 -32.88 16.51
CA GLY A 30 8.07 -31.99 16.35
C GLY A 30 8.47 -30.51 16.21
N ILE A 31 9.44 -30.04 17.01
CA ILE A 31 10.00 -28.72 16.89
C ILE A 31 10.65 -28.51 15.52
N ALA A 32 11.48 -29.48 15.07
CA ALA A 32 12.14 -29.41 13.78
C ALA A 32 11.15 -29.33 12.62
N ILE A 33 10.07 -30.14 12.65
CA ILE A 33 8.99 -30.10 11.66
C ILE A 33 8.23 -28.76 11.72
N GLY A 34 7.95 -28.25 12.94
CA GLY A 34 7.29 -26.95 13.14
C GLY A 34 8.08 -25.79 12.53
N LEU A 35 9.39 -25.76 12.78
CA LEU A 35 10.29 -24.77 12.20
C LEU A 35 10.35 -24.89 10.67
N ALA A 36 10.42 -26.11 10.13
CA ALA A 36 10.44 -26.33 8.67
C ALA A 36 9.12 -25.89 8.00
N ALA A 37 7.99 -26.02 8.68
CA ALA A 37 6.67 -25.64 8.18
C ALA A 37 6.27 -24.19 8.48
N GLN A 38 7.04 -23.46 9.29
CA GLN A 38 6.72 -22.11 9.77
C GLN A 38 6.35 -21.14 8.65
N GLY A 39 7.12 -21.12 7.54
CA GLY A 39 6.87 -20.21 6.43
C GLY A 39 5.53 -20.47 5.73
N ILE A 40 5.11 -21.75 5.64
CA ILE A 40 3.82 -22.11 5.03
C ILE A 40 2.67 -21.61 5.91
N PHE A 41 2.76 -21.81 7.23
CA PHE A 41 1.75 -21.33 8.17
C PHE A 41 1.69 -19.80 8.23
N SER A 42 2.83 -19.12 8.19
CA SER A 42 2.87 -17.66 8.16
C SER A 42 2.12 -17.11 6.94
N ASP A 43 2.37 -17.63 5.75
CA ASP A 43 1.66 -17.20 4.54
C ASP A 43 0.15 -17.52 4.59
N LEU A 44 -0.23 -18.65 5.20
CA LEU A 44 -1.63 -19.00 5.39
C LEU A 44 -2.33 -18.04 6.35
N PHE A 45 -1.71 -17.72 7.50
CA PHE A 45 -2.26 -16.75 8.45
C PHE A 45 -2.31 -15.34 7.85
N ALA A 46 -1.31 -14.96 7.06
CA ALA A 46 -1.33 -13.71 6.31
C ALA A 46 -2.50 -13.66 5.31
N ALA A 47 -2.78 -14.77 4.59
CA ALA A 47 -3.95 -14.85 3.72
C ALA A 47 -5.27 -14.69 4.48
N LEU A 48 -5.39 -15.32 5.66
CA LEU A 48 -6.57 -15.16 6.50
C LEU A 48 -6.74 -13.72 6.98
N SER A 49 -5.66 -13.06 7.42
CA SER A 49 -5.69 -11.63 7.78
C SER A 49 -6.17 -10.76 6.60
N ILE A 50 -5.67 -11.00 5.38
CA ILE A 50 -6.12 -10.26 4.19
C ILE A 50 -7.62 -10.46 3.96
N ILE A 51 -8.14 -11.68 4.16
CA ILE A 51 -9.56 -12.02 3.93
C ILE A 51 -10.46 -11.37 4.99
N PHE A 52 -10.04 -11.36 6.26
CA PHE A 52 -10.85 -10.86 7.37
C PHE A 52 -10.74 -9.34 7.52
N ASP A 53 -9.52 -8.80 7.57
CA ASP A 53 -9.27 -7.36 7.81
C ASP A 53 -9.41 -6.53 6.53
N LYS A 54 -9.22 -7.15 5.36
CA LYS A 54 -9.39 -6.54 4.03
C LYS A 54 -8.59 -5.22 3.88
N PRO A 55 -7.29 -5.20 4.15
CA PRO A 55 -6.47 -4.02 3.91
C PRO A 55 -6.52 -3.60 2.43
N PHE A 56 -6.68 -4.54 1.55
CA PHE A 56 -6.98 -4.37 0.12
C PHE A 56 -7.91 -5.48 -0.37
N ARG A 57 -8.53 -5.27 -1.53
CA ARG A 57 -9.42 -6.23 -2.18
C ARG A 57 -8.96 -6.48 -3.61
N ARG A 58 -9.44 -7.57 -4.21
CA ARG A 58 -9.26 -7.81 -5.64
C ARG A 58 -9.83 -6.65 -6.46
N GLY A 59 -9.07 -6.17 -7.43
CA GLY A 59 -9.40 -5.01 -8.26
C GLY A 59 -8.94 -3.67 -7.69
N GLU A 60 -8.49 -3.61 -6.43
CA GLU A 60 -7.93 -2.39 -5.86
C GLU A 60 -6.44 -2.26 -6.24
N THR A 61 -6.02 -1.03 -6.49
CA THR A 61 -4.62 -0.67 -6.74
C THR A 61 -3.95 -0.31 -5.43
N ILE A 62 -2.83 -0.95 -5.16
CA ILE A 62 -2.00 -0.69 -3.97
C ILE A 62 -0.59 -0.28 -4.39
N SER A 63 0.08 0.45 -3.50
CA SER A 63 1.51 0.73 -3.58
C SER A 63 2.20 0.21 -2.34
N TYR A 64 3.36 -0.41 -2.51
CA TYR A 64 4.29 -0.82 -1.45
C TYR A 64 5.72 -0.71 -1.98
N ASP A 65 6.65 -0.29 -1.13
CA ASP A 65 8.02 0.06 -1.54
C ASP A 65 7.99 0.99 -2.79
N THR A 66 8.57 0.56 -3.91
CA THR A 66 8.55 1.25 -5.21
C THR A 66 7.52 0.67 -6.20
N THR A 67 6.77 -0.33 -5.77
CA THR A 67 5.84 -1.08 -6.63
C THR A 67 4.44 -0.50 -6.54
N VAL A 68 3.80 -0.32 -7.69
CA VAL A 68 2.37 0.03 -7.80
C VAL A 68 1.70 -0.99 -8.70
N GLY A 69 0.60 -1.58 -8.23
CA GLY A 69 -0.12 -2.58 -9.01
C GLY A 69 -1.55 -2.82 -8.54
N THR A 70 -2.36 -3.36 -9.43
CA THR A 70 -3.75 -3.74 -9.16
C THR A 70 -3.81 -5.20 -8.73
N ILE A 71 -4.50 -5.50 -7.64
CA ILE A 71 -4.68 -6.85 -7.12
C ILE A 71 -5.53 -7.67 -8.09
N GLU A 72 -4.96 -8.71 -8.68
CA GLU A 72 -5.68 -9.64 -9.57
C GLU A 72 -6.20 -10.86 -8.81
N LYS A 73 -5.38 -11.42 -7.94
CA LYS A 73 -5.73 -12.64 -7.21
C LYS A 73 -5.04 -12.69 -5.84
N ILE A 74 -5.79 -13.07 -4.83
CA ILE A 74 -5.30 -13.39 -3.49
C ILE A 74 -5.36 -14.91 -3.33
N GLY A 75 -4.21 -15.55 -3.17
CA GLY A 75 -4.10 -16.99 -2.93
C GLY A 75 -3.74 -17.30 -1.49
N LEU A 76 -3.66 -18.59 -1.14
CA LEU A 76 -3.30 -19.02 0.23
C LEU A 76 -1.85 -18.70 0.60
N LYS A 77 -0.94 -18.70 -0.37
CA LYS A 77 0.48 -18.44 -0.14
C LYS A 77 0.94 -17.09 -0.68
N SER A 78 0.37 -16.65 -1.80
CA SER A 78 0.83 -15.45 -2.51
C SER A 78 -0.32 -14.65 -3.10
N THR A 79 -0.11 -13.35 -3.19
CA THR A 79 -0.97 -12.40 -3.88
C THR A 79 -0.35 -12.06 -5.23
N ARG A 80 -1.18 -11.95 -6.28
CA ARG A 80 -0.79 -11.55 -7.63
C ARG A 80 -1.32 -10.17 -7.93
N LEU A 81 -0.43 -9.32 -8.43
CA LEU A 81 -0.74 -7.95 -8.83
C LEU A 81 -0.38 -7.77 -10.30
N ARG A 82 -1.08 -6.86 -10.98
CA ARG A 82 -0.70 -6.35 -12.30
C ARG A 82 -0.09 -4.98 -12.12
N ALA A 83 1.18 -4.82 -12.47
CA ALA A 83 1.82 -3.51 -12.49
C ALA A 83 1.16 -2.58 -13.51
N ILE A 84 1.32 -1.26 -13.33
CA ILE A 84 0.81 -0.25 -14.28
C ILE A 84 1.45 -0.46 -15.67
N THR A 85 2.68 -0.93 -15.72
CA THR A 85 3.45 -1.25 -16.93
C THR A 85 3.05 -2.59 -17.59
N GLY A 86 2.21 -3.39 -16.89
CA GLY A 86 1.59 -4.61 -17.43
C GLY A 86 2.16 -5.93 -16.91
N GLU A 87 3.27 -5.92 -16.17
CA GLU A 87 3.88 -7.14 -15.63
C GLU A 87 3.03 -7.76 -14.51
N GLU A 88 3.02 -9.09 -14.45
CA GLU A 88 2.49 -9.82 -13.29
C GLU A 88 3.55 -9.84 -12.18
N ILE A 89 3.18 -9.38 -11.00
CA ILE A 89 3.99 -9.41 -9.79
C ILE A 89 3.39 -10.43 -8.86
N ILE A 90 4.22 -11.36 -8.37
CA ILE A 90 3.83 -12.40 -7.42
C ILE A 90 4.63 -12.18 -6.14
N ILE A 91 3.93 -11.95 -5.04
CA ILE A 91 4.54 -11.72 -3.73
C ILE A 91 3.89 -12.65 -2.70
N SER A 92 4.69 -13.22 -1.77
CA SER A 92 4.12 -13.99 -0.66
C SER A 92 3.25 -13.11 0.23
N ASN A 93 2.19 -13.67 0.80
CA ASN A 93 1.26 -12.91 1.62
C ASN A 93 1.93 -12.30 2.85
N THR A 94 2.84 -13.04 3.48
CA THR A 94 3.62 -12.55 4.61
C THR A 94 4.48 -11.36 4.21
N ASN A 95 5.26 -11.48 3.13
CA ASN A 95 6.12 -10.37 2.67
C ASN A 95 5.32 -9.13 2.28
N LEU A 96 4.09 -9.29 1.74
CA LEU A 96 3.24 -8.16 1.40
C LEU A 96 2.71 -7.46 2.65
N LEU A 97 2.25 -8.22 3.66
CA LEU A 97 1.73 -7.63 4.91
C LEU A 97 2.81 -7.03 5.81
N ASP A 98 4.06 -7.47 5.67
CA ASP A 98 5.21 -6.88 6.37
C ASP A 98 5.61 -5.50 5.81
N LYS A 99 5.01 -5.08 4.68
CA LYS A 99 5.27 -3.79 4.05
C LYS A 99 4.23 -2.75 4.47
N GLU A 100 4.63 -1.47 4.42
CA GLU A 100 3.66 -0.38 4.43
C GLU A 100 2.85 -0.43 3.12
N ILE A 101 1.55 -0.63 3.23
CA ILE A 101 0.66 -0.73 2.08
C ILE A 101 -0.17 0.55 1.99
N VAL A 102 -0.04 1.25 0.86
CA VAL A 102 -0.86 2.41 0.53
C VAL A 102 -1.96 1.99 -0.45
N ASN A 103 -3.22 2.07 -0.04
CA ASN A 103 -4.35 1.76 -0.92
C ASN A 103 -4.69 2.99 -1.80
N MET A 104 -4.34 2.90 -3.08
CA MET A 104 -4.52 3.99 -4.05
C MET A 104 -5.96 4.10 -4.59
N THR A 105 -6.80 3.08 -4.38
CA THR A 105 -8.21 3.09 -4.80
C THR A 105 -9.11 3.72 -3.75
N ARG A 106 -8.76 3.62 -2.45
CA ARG A 106 -9.56 4.16 -1.34
C ARG A 106 -9.18 5.59 -0.97
N LEU A 107 -8.72 6.37 -1.94
CA LEU A 107 -8.41 7.77 -1.73
C LEU A 107 -9.70 8.60 -1.66
N ALA A 108 -9.85 9.41 -0.61
CA ALA A 108 -10.94 10.38 -0.52
C ALA A 108 -10.69 11.60 -1.42
N ARG A 109 -9.42 11.89 -1.73
CA ARG A 109 -8.98 13.05 -2.51
C ARG A 109 -7.57 12.83 -3.07
N ARG A 110 -7.23 13.52 -4.12
CA ARG A 110 -5.85 13.60 -4.63
C ARG A 110 -5.35 15.03 -4.57
N ARG A 111 -4.30 15.23 -3.79
CA ARG A 111 -3.60 16.52 -3.73
C ARG A 111 -2.74 16.70 -4.97
N THR A 112 -2.90 17.85 -5.59
CA THR A 112 -2.11 18.28 -6.74
C THR A 112 -1.34 19.54 -6.37
N ARG A 113 -0.11 19.63 -6.86
CA ARG A 113 0.74 20.80 -6.72
C ARG A 113 1.15 21.32 -8.08
N PHE A 114 0.96 22.61 -8.30
CA PHE A 114 1.50 23.32 -9.45
C PHE A 114 2.56 24.33 -9.04
N GLY A 115 3.67 24.36 -9.78
CA GLY A 115 4.63 25.44 -9.75
C GLY A 115 4.31 26.44 -10.86
N ILE A 116 4.17 27.71 -10.50
CA ILE A 116 3.80 28.79 -11.43
C ILE A 116 4.91 29.82 -11.41
N GLY A 117 5.51 30.08 -12.56
CA GLY A 117 6.52 31.12 -12.72
C GLY A 117 5.95 32.35 -13.40
N VAL A 118 6.13 33.53 -12.81
CA VAL A 118 5.85 34.81 -13.45
C VAL A 118 7.14 35.57 -13.71
N ILE A 119 7.13 36.41 -14.74
CA ILE A 119 8.32 37.16 -15.16
C ILE A 119 8.74 38.18 -14.13
N TYR A 120 10.02 38.54 -14.08
CA TYR A 120 10.57 39.53 -13.13
C TYR A 120 10.01 40.94 -13.31
N GLN A 121 9.45 41.25 -14.49
CA GLN A 121 8.79 42.53 -14.77
C GLN A 121 7.41 42.66 -14.11
N THR A 122 6.90 41.59 -13.51
CA THR A 122 5.63 41.61 -12.76
C THR A 122 5.76 42.58 -11.57
N LYS A 123 4.87 43.56 -11.53
CA LYS A 123 4.87 44.54 -10.45
C LYS A 123 4.53 43.91 -9.10
N PRO A 124 5.10 44.39 -7.98
CA PRO A 124 4.84 43.82 -6.65
C PRO A 124 3.35 43.73 -6.29
N ASP A 125 2.55 44.71 -6.72
CA ASP A 125 1.09 44.72 -6.44
C ASP A 125 0.36 43.65 -7.26
N GLU A 126 0.80 43.36 -8.47
CA GLU A 126 0.29 42.28 -9.30
C GLU A 126 0.67 40.91 -8.68
N ALA A 127 1.96 40.78 -8.28
CA ALA A 127 2.46 39.57 -7.62
C ALA A 127 1.66 39.22 -6.34
N ARG A 128 1.31 40.23 -5.53
CA ARG A 128 0.50 40.07 -4.32
C ARG A 128 -0.93 39.56 -4.60
N ARG A 129 -1.46 39.82 -5.80
CA ARG A 129 -2.82 39.39 -6.21
C ARG A 129 -2.87 37.96 -6.75
N ILE A 130 -1.73 37.37 -7.16
CA ILE A 130 -1.65 36.04 -7.77
C ILE A 130 -2.29 34.96 -6.90
N PRO A 131 -1.99 34.84 -5.58
CA PRO A 131 -2.61 33.78 -4.77
C PRO A 131 -4.15 33.86 -4.74
N GLY A 132 -4.70 35.08 -4.73
CA GLY A 132 -6.14 35.28 -4.76
C GLY A 132 -6.77 34.92 -6.11
N LEU A 133 -6.10 35.18 -7.22
CA LEU A 133 -6.54 34.78 -8.55
C LEU A 133 -6.51 33.26 -8.69
N LEU A 134 -5.43 32.61 -8.24
CA LEU A 134 -5.29 31.16 -8.27
C LEU A 134 -6.36 30.48 -7.40
N LYS A 135 -6.64 31.01 -6.22
CA LYS A 135 -7.73 30.52 -5.37
C LYS A 135 -9.07 30.54 -6.13
N LYS A 136 -9.39 31.63 -6.78
CA LYS A 136 -10.64 31.75 -7.54
C LYS A 136 -10.70 30.72 -8.68
N ILE A 137 -9.61 30.55 -9.44
CA ILE A 137 -9.55 29.55 -10.52
C ILE A 137 -9.83 28.14 -9.97
N ILE A 138 -9.26 27.78 -8.81
CA ILE A 138 -9.50 26.47 -8.20
C ILE A 138 -10.96 26.29 -7.81
N GLU A 139 -11.55 27.30 -7.15
CA GLU A 139 -12.94 27.27 -6.69
C GLU A 139 -13.93 27.23 -7.88
N ASP A 140 -13.66 27.97 -8.95
CA ASP A 140 -14.47 28.00 -10.17
C ASP A 140 -14.43 26.65 -10.95
N ASN A 141 -13.45 25.76 -10.63
CA ASN A 141 -13.28 24.45 -11.25
C ASN A 141 -13.62 23.26 -10.33
N ASP A 142 -14.47 23.48 -9.32
CA ASP A 142 -14.95 22.45 -8.40
C ASP A 142 -13.83 21.69 -7.65
N ALA A 143 -12.67 22.33 -7.48
CA ALA A 143 -11.55 21.79 -6.71
C ALA A 143 -11.44 22.53 -5.36
N VAL A 144 -10.79 21.89 -4.39
CA VAL A 144 -10.62 22.46 -3.06
C VAL A 144 -9.26 23.16 -2.97
N PHE A 145 -9.29 24.50 -2.86
CA PHE A 145 -8.08 25.28 -2.63
C PHE A 145 -7.48 24.96 -1.27
N ILE A 146 -6.19 24.72 -1.21
CA ILE A 146 -5.45 24.46 0.04
C ILE A 146 -4.59 25.67 0.40
N ARG A 147 -3.68 26.03 -0.49
CA ARG A 147 -2.81 27.20 -0.31
C ARG A 147 -2.17 27.62 -1.63
N SER A 148 -1.78 28.87 -1.70
CA SER A 148 -0.91 29.38 -2.74
C SER A 148 -0.04 30.50 -2.17
N GLY A 149 1.18 30.66 -2.68
CA GLY A 149 2.09 31.70 -2.24
C GLY A 149 3.42 31.71 -2.98
N PHE A 150 4.17 32.76 -2.72
CA PHE A 150 5.55 32.89 -3.18
C PHE A 150 6.42 31.82 -2.52
N VAL A 151 7.28 31.16 -3.30
CA VAL A 151 8.19 30.11 -2.82
C VAL A 151 9.66 30.38 -3.12
N GLY A 152 9.96 31.31 -4.04
CA GLY A 152 11.34 31.63 -4.35
C GLY A 152 11.52 32.34 -5.70
N PHE A 153 12.78 32.62 -6.02
CA PHE A 153 13.20 33.15 -7.30
C PHE A 153 13.84 32.03 -8.12
N GLY A 154 13.43 31.90 -9.38
CA GLY A 154 14.09 31.03 -10.36
C GLY A 154 15.07 31.85 -11.23
N ASP A 155 15.72 31.18 -12.21
CA ASP A 155 16.70 31.82 -13.10
C ASP A 155 16.10 32.98 -13.92
N SER A 156 14.82 32.88 -14.27
CA SER A 156 14.07 33.86 -15.06
C SER A 156 12.64 34.11 -14.60
N SER A 157 12.28 33.68 -13.37
CA SER A 157 10.91 33.75 -12.86
C SER A 157 10.84 34.00 -11.36
N ILE A 158 9.74 34.63 -10.94
CA ILE A 158 9.28 34.67 -9.56
C ILE A 158 8.33 33.48 -9.39
N ASN A 159 8.67 32.55 -8.50
CA ASN A 159 7.98 31.27 -8.38
C ASN A 159 6.90 31.30 -7.29
N PHE A 160 5.73 30.83 -7.65
CA PHE A 160 4.60 30.58 -6.76
C PHE A 160 4.27 29.09 -6.74
N GLU A 161 3.80 28.62 -5.61
CA GLU A 161 3.25 27.27 -5.43
C GLU A 161 1.74 27.35 -5.26
N LEU A 162 1.03 26.41 -5.85
CA LEU A 162 -0.41 26.24 -5.72
C LEU A 162 -0.70 24.79 -5.34
N ASP A 163 -1.26 24.58 -4.15
CA ASP A 163 -1.75 23.28 -3.68
C ASP A 163 -3.28 23.27 -3.69
N PHE A 164 -3.85 22.23 -4.28
CA PHE A 164 -5.30 22.02 -4.31
C PHE A 164 -5.64 20.53 -4.30
N ASP A 165 -6.83 20.18 -3.84
CA ASP A 165 -7.34 18.82 -3.80
C ASP A 165 -8.46 18.64 -4.82
N ILE A 166 -8.39 17.57 -5.60
CA ILE A 166 -9.49 17.08 -6.44
C ILE A 166 -10.14 15.91 -5.69
N MET A 167 -11.46 16.04 -5.45
CA MET A 167 -12.23 15.10 -4.64
C MET A 167 -12.65 13.88 -5.45
N SER A 168 -11.65 13.11 -5.92
CA SER A 168 -11.86 11.86 -6.66
C SER A 168 -10.75 10.87 -6.39
N SER A 169 -11.09 9.58 -6.38
CA SER A 169 -10.16 8.46 -6.40
C SER A 169 -9.78 8.06 -7.83
N GLU A 170 -10.59 8.41 -8.83
CA GLU A 170 -10.39 8.04 -10.23
C GLU A 170 -9.30 8.89 -10.87
N TYR A 171 -8.29 8.21 -11.44
CA TYR A 171 -7.14 8.88 -12.03
C TYR A 171 -7.52 9.80 -13.21
N ASP A 172 -8.44 9.34 -14.06
CA ASP A 172 -8.85 10.09 -15.26
C ASP A 172 -9.57 11.39 -14.89
N VAL A 173 -10.45 11.34 -13.89
CA VAL A 173 -11.12 12.55 -13.35
C VAL A 173 -10.11 13.55 -12.78
N VAL A 174 -9.10 13.04 -12.09
CA VAL A 174 -8.03 13.89 -11.54
C VAL A 174 -7.17 14.47 -12.64
N PHE A 175 -6.85 13.68 -13.65
CA PHE A 175 -6.05 14.13 -14.80
C PHE A 175 -6.77 15.22 -15.59
N GLU A 176 -8.05 15.03 -15.92
CA GLU A 176 -8.89 16.04 -16.59
C GLU A 176 -9.05 17.31 -15.75
N GLY A 177 -9.29 17.17 -14.44
CA GLY A 177 -9.37 18.30 -13.52
C GLY A 177 -8.07 19.12 -13.49
N ARG A 178 -6.92 18.44 -13.44
CA ARG A 178 -5.61 19.10 -13.54
C ARG A 178 -5.40 19.82 -14.86
N HIS A 179 -5.80 19.19 -15.97
CA HIS A 179 -5.70 19.78 -17.30
C HIS A 179 -6.54 21.05 -17.40
N ARG A 180 -7.80 21.00 -16.97
CA ARG A 180 -8.73 22.14 -17.00
C ARG A 180 -8.27 23.33 -16.13
N ILE A 181 -7.68 23.04 -14.96
CA ILE A 181 -7.14 24.06 -14.06
C ILE A 181 -5.84 24.67 -14.60
N GLY A 182 -5.08 23.88 -15.36
CA GLY A 182 -3.77 24.31 -15.90
C GLY A 182 -3.86 25.16 -17.17
N LEU A 183 -4.99 25.18 -17.85
CA LEU A 183 -5.27 25.97 -19.06
C LEU A 183 -6.20 27.14 -18.81
#